data_8bb6284ac970060026d080b80115a60e
#
_entry.id   8bb6284ac970060026d080b80115a60e
#
_cell.length_a   1.000
_cell.length_b   1.000
_cell.length_c   1.000
_cell.angle_alpha   90.00
_cell.angle_beta   90.00
_cell.angle_gamma   90.00
#
_symmetry.space_group_name_H-M   'P 1'
#
loop_
_entity.id
_entity.type
_entity.pdbx_description
1 polymer ?
#
loop_
_entity_poly.entity_id
_entity_poly.type
_entity_poly.pdbx_seq_one_letter_code
_entity_poly.pdbx_strand_id
1 'polypeptide(L)'
;MKDTNRLTYGRTSVYNLNYHLIWSTKYRNKVLKGHVEAVFREQVREIANKYGFTVAYMEIGKDDHVHMLVSAPPKLSVTNIMRWLKGITAYQLFRQCPELQTNYWKKQGRHLWSPSYYVESIGAVNQQAVAKYIDDQRKKEK
;
A
#
# COMPACT_ATOMS: atom_id res chain seq x y z
N MET A 1 24.72 -21.35 2.95
CA MET A 1 24.01 -21.05 1.72
C MET A 1 23.11 -19.85 1.85
N LYS A 2 23.08 -19.04 0.81
CA LYS A 2 22.27 -17.84 0.83
C LYS A 2 20.79 -18.13 0.74
N ASP A 3 20.03 -17.38 1.50
CA ASP A 3 18.59 -17.37 1.38
C ASP A 3 18.21 -16.49 0.18
N THR A 4 18.09 -17.13 -0.99
CA THR A 4 17.80 -16.40 -2.22
C THR A 4 16.39 -15.81 -2.24
N ASN A 5 15.48 -16.31 -1.38
CA ASN A 5 14.14 -15.76 -1.29
C ASN A 5 14.12 -14.40 -0.60
N ARG A 6 15.18 -14.09 0.14
CA ARG A 6 15.28 -12.86 0.89
C ARG A 6 16.00 -11.74 0.15
N LEU A 7 16.87 -12.10 -0.78
CA LEU A 7 17.75 -11.14 -1.45
C LEU A 7 17.26 -10.84 -2.87
N THR A 8 17.37 -9.57 -3.25
CA THR A 8 17.09 -9.14 -4.61
C THR A 8 18.41 -8.68 -5.26
N TYR A 9 18.63 -9.13 -6.48
CA TYR A 9 19.84 -8.82 -7.22
C TYR A 9 19.52 -7.80 -8.28
N GLY A 10 20.00 -6.57 -8.08
CA GLY A 10 19.88 -5.52 -9.06
C GLY A 10 21.12 -5.48 -9.94
N ARG A 11 21.15 -4.52 -10.85
CA ARG A 11 22.27 -4.38 -11.77
C ARG A 11 23.57 -4.03 -11.03
N THR A 12 23.46 -3.14 -10.04
CA THR A 12 24.62 -2.65 -9.31
C THR A 12 24.51 -2.84 -7.81
N SER A 13 23.50 -3.57 -7.36
CA SER A 13 23.31 -3.76 -5.92
C SER A 13 22.59 -5.06 -5.62
N VAL A 14 22.83 -5.57 -4.43
CA VAL A 14 22.08 -6.70 -3.88
C VAL A 14 21.42 -6.16 -2.61
N TYR A 15 20.12 -6.35 -2.46
CA TYR A 15 19.42 -5.70 -1.38
C TYR A 15 18.26 -6.55 -0.85
N ASN A 16 17.83 -6.17 0.35
CA ASN A 16 16.66 -6.74 1.00
C ASN A 16 16.03 -5.61 1.81
N LEU A 17 15.27 -4.78 1.13
CA LEU A 17 14.63 -3.61 1.73
C LEU A 17 13.13 -3.80 1.67
N ASN A 18 12.53 -4.00 2.81
CA ASN A 18 11.11 -4.31 2.92
C ASN A 18 10.47 -3.40 3.95
N TYR A 19 9.26 -2.96 3.65
CA TYR A 19 8.54 -2.01 4.49
C TYR A 19 7.11 -2.46 4.68
N HIS A 20 6.62 -2.32 5.90
CA HIS A 20 5.20 -2.45 6.18
C HIS A 20 4.62 -1.05 6.20
N LEU A 21 3.68 -0.79 5.30
CA LEU A 21 3.02 0.50 5.15
C LEU A 21 1.58 0.36 5.58
N ILE A 22 1.09 1.33 6.35
CA ILE A 22 -0.32 1.36 6.76
C ILE A 22 -0.84 2.78 6.56
N TRP A 23 -1.99 2.89 5.88
CA TRP A 23 -2.68 4.17 5.79
C TRP A 23 -4.17 3.90 5.63
N SER A 24 -4.98 4.93 5.77
CA SER A 24 -6.42 4.75 5.76
C SER A 24 -7.11 5.86 4.99
N THR A 25 -8.37 5.60 4.63
CA THR A 25 -9.20 6.63 4.04
C THR A 25 -9.48 7.71 5.07
N LYS A 26 -9.64 8.94 4.58
CA LYS A 26 -10.02 10.05 5.44
C LYS A 26 -11.41 9.80 6.00
N TYR A 27 -11.57 10.04 7.29
CA TYR A 27 -12.82 9.79 8.02
C TYR A 27 -13.19 8.31 8.09
N ARG A 28 -12.32 7.39 7.66
CA ARG A 28 -12.58 5.94 7.69
C ARG A 28 -13.94 5.60 7.06
N ASN A 29 -14.14 6.09 5.85
CA ASN A 29 -15.46 6.04 5.21
C ASN A 29 -15.88 4.67 4.69
N LYS A 30 -15.03 3.65 4.81
CA LYS A 30 -15.34 2.27 4.39
C LYS A 30 -15.77 2.18 2.95
N VAL A 31 -15.00 2.83 2.08
CA VAL A 31 -15.31 2.86 0.65
C VAL A 31 -14.53 1.84 -0.17
N LEU A 32 -13.48 1.24 0.42
CA LEU A 32 -12.63 0.28 -0.32
C LEU A 32 -13.27 -1.09 -0.33
N LYS A 33 -14.33 -1.23 -1.10
CA LYS A 33 -15.07 -2.47 -1.27
C LYS A 33 -15.65 -2.52 -2.67
N GLY A 34 -15.98 -3.73 -3.13
CA GLY A 34 -16.60 -3.91 -4.43
C GLY A 34 -15.80 -3.29 -5.56
N HIS A 35 -16.46 -2.48 -6.37
CA HIS A 35 -15.85 -1.85 -7.54
C HIS A 35 -14.67 -0.96 -7.16
N VAL A 36 -14.81 -0.18 -6.09
CA VAL A 36 -13.75 0.73 -5.65
C VAL A 36 -12.50 -0.05 -5.25
N GLU A 37 -12.69 -1.14 -4.52
CA GLU A 37 -11.55 -1.98 -4.13
C GLU A 37 -10.86 -2.57 -5.35
N ALA A 38 -11.63 -3.05 -6.33
CA ALA A 38 -11.05 -3.64 -7.53
C ALA A 38 -10.21 -2.63 -8.29
N VAL A 39 -10.71 -1.41 -8.46
CA VAL A 39 -9.96 -0.36 -9.14
C VAL A 39 -8.71 0.00 -8.34
N PHE A 40 -8.84 0.11 -7.03
CA PHE A 40 -7.69 0.43 -6.17
C PHE A 40 -6.58 -0.62 -6.32
N ARG A 41 -6.92 -1.90 -6.27
CA ARG A 41 -5.91 -2.96 -6.39
C ARG A 41 -5.22 -2.92 -7.75
N GLU A 42 -5.98 -2.66 -8.80
CA GLU A 42 -5.40 -2.55 -10.13
C GLU A 42 -4.46 -1.35 -10.23
N GLN A 43 -4.84 -0.21 -9.65
CA GLN A 43 -4.00 0.97 -9.64
C GLN A 43 -2.69 0.72 -8.88
N VAL A 44 -2.76 0.04 -7.75
CA VAL A 44 -1.56 -0.30 -6.98
C VAL A 44 -0.60 -1.13 -7.83
N ARG A 45 -1.14 -2.12 -8.54
CA ARG A 45 -0.32 -2.97 -9.39
C ARG A 45 0.38 -2.17 -10.50
N GLU A 46 -0.36 -1.27 -11.13
CA GLU A 46 0.20 -0.44 -12.19
C GLU A 46 1.28 0.51 -11.67
N ILE A 47 1.06 1.08 -10.49
CA ILE A 47 2.02 1.99 -9.88
C ILE A 47 3.31 1.24 -9.54
N ALA A 48 3.19 0.06 -8.95
CA ALA A 48 4.36 -0.73 -8.60
C ALA A 48 5.17 -1.09 -9.85
N ASN A 49 4.50 -1.51 -10.91
CA ASN A 49 5.17 -1.82 -12.17
C ASN A 49 5.86 -0.59 -12.76
N LYS A 50 5.18 0.55 -12.75
CA LYS A 50 5.70 1.75 -13.36
C LYS A 50 6.94 2.28 -12.64
N TYR A 51 6.92 2.27 -11.33
CA TYR A 51 7.97 2.90 -10.54
C TYR A 51 9.01 1.91 -10.01
N GLY A 52 8.79 0.62 -10.21
CA GLY A 52 9.81 -0.38 -9.95
C GLY A 52 9.94 -0.85 -8.51
N PHE A 53 8.82 -1.04 -7.83
CA PHE A 53 8.83 -1.72 -6.54
C PHE A 53 7.85 -2.89 -6.58
N THR A 54 7.95 -3.76 -5.58
CA THR A 54 7.14 -4.97 -5.52
C THR A 54 6.22 -4.92 -4.32
N VAL A 55 4.94 -5.19 -4.54
CA VAL A 55 3.98 -5.36 -3.46
C VAL A 55 3.93 -6.84 -3.14
N ALA A 56 4.56 -7.23 -2.04
CA ALA A 56 4.61 -8.62 -1.62
C ALA A 56 3.28 -9.09 -1.05
N TYR A 57 2.54 -8.18 -0.42
CA TYR A 57 1.26 -8.50 0.19
C TYR A 57 0.47 -7.22 0.38
N MET A 58 -0.84 -7.32 0.24
CA MET A 58 -1.73 -6.18 0.50
C MET A 58 -3.04 -6.70 1.05
N GLU A 59 -3.53 -6.04 2.09
CA GLU A 59 -4.81 -6.36 2.67
C GLU A 59 -5.49 -5.08 3.12
N ILE A 60 -6.80 -5.02 2.91
CA ILE A 60 -7.63 -3.92 3.39
C ILE A 60 -8.32 -4.41 4.65
N GLY A 61 -7.91 -3.84 5.78
CA GLY A 61 -8.43 -4.21 7.06
C GLY A 61 -9.60 -3.35 7.49
N LYS A 62 -9.86 -3.37 8.77
CA LYS A 62 -10.99 -2.67 9.37
C LYS A 62 -10.90 -1.17 9.10
N ASP A 63 -12.05 -0.54 8.83
CA ASP A 63 -12.16 0.91 8.63
C ASP A 63 -11.25 1.43 7.53
N ASP A 64 -11.13 0.66 6.45
CA ASP A 64 -10.32 1.04 5.28
C ASP A 64 -8.86 1.30 5.61
N HIS A 65 -8.30 0.52 6.54
CA HIS A 65 -6.87 0.51 6.75
C HIS A 65 -6.21 -0.39 5.71
N VAL A 66 -5.33 0.20 4.91
CA VAL A 66 -4.57 -0.56 3.93
C VAL A 66 -3.25 -1.00 4.58
N HIS A 67 -3.02 -2.31 4.59
CA HIS A 67 -1.77 -2.91 5.05
C HIS A 67 -1.04 -3.42 3.82
N MET A 68 0.19 -3.00 3.65
CA MET A 68 0.94 -3.37 2.45
C MET A 68 2.38 -3.67 2.82
N LEU A 69 2.88 -4.80 2.35
CA LEU A 69 4.29 -5.13 2.45
C LEU A 69 4.94 -4.87 1.10
N VAL A 70 5.94 -4.01 1.09
CA VAL A 70 6.59 -3.55 -0.12
C VAL A 70 8.07 -3.89 -0.06
N SER A 71 8.58 -4.41 -1.16
CA SER A 71 10.02 -4.59 -1.36
C SER A 71 10.47 -3.58 -2.41
N ALA A 72 11.52 -2.83 -2.12
CA ALA A 72 11.91 -1.74 -3.00
C ALA A 72 13.43 -1.67 -3.16
N PRO A 73 13.90 -1.22 -4.35
CA PRO A 73 15.34 -1.01 -4.53
C PRO A 73 15.83 0.21 -3.74
N PRO A 74 17.14 0.28 -3.47
CA PRO A 74 17.70 1.37 -2.66
C PRO A 74 17.44 2.77 -3.22
N LYS A 75 17.25 2.89 -4.51
CA LYS A 75 17.05 4.21 -5.13
C LYS A 75 15.68 4.82 -4.84
N LEU A 76 14.73 4.03 -4.34
CA LEU A 76 13.38 4.53 -4.06
C LEU A 76 13.23 4.83 -2.59
N SER A 77 12.76 6.03 -2.26
CA SER A 77 12.47 6.40 -0.89
C SER A 77 11.03 6.00 -0.54
N VAL A 78 10.81 5.72 0.74
CA VAL A 78 9.46 5.44 1.22
C VAL A 78 8.54 6.63 0.97
N THR A 79 9.05 7.84 1.14
CA THR A 79 8.27 9.05 0.89
C THR A 79 7.75 9.08 -0.54
N ASN A 80 8.59 8.77 -1.51
CA ASN A 80 8.16 8.75 -2.90
C ASN A 80 7.15 7.63 -3.17
N ILE A 81 7.40 6.45 -2.60
CA ILE A 81 6.46 5.34 -2.77
C ILE A 81 5.09 5.72 -2.24
N MET A 82 5.02 6.31 -1.04
CA MET A 82 3.75 6.73 -0.46
C MET A 82 3.09 7.84 -1.26
N ARG A 83 3.88 8.78 -1.78
CA ARG A 83 3.32 9.85 -2.61
C ARG A 83 2.65 9.28 -3.86
N TRP A 84 3.31 8.34 -4.53
CA TRP A 84 2.73 7.70 -5.70
C TRP A 84 1.48 6.90 -5.33
N LEU A 85 1.58 6.07 -4.29
CA LEU A 85 0.45 5.23 -3.90
C LEU A 85 -0.75 6.05 -3.49
N LYS A 86 -0.57 7.08 -2.68
CA LYS A 86 -1.70 7.89 -2.22
C LYS A 86 -2.18 8.88 -3.27
N GLY A 87 -1.26 9.56 -3.93
CA GLY A 87 -1.64 10.61 -4.88
C GLY A 87 -2.30 10.07 -6.13
N ILE A 88 -1.69 9.07 -6.74
CA ILE A 88 -2.21 8.54 -8.00
C ILE A 88 -3.52 7.78 -7.76
N THR A 89 -3.58 6.98 -6.69
CA THR A 89 -4.82 6.23 -6.43
C THR A 89 -5.97 7.16 -6.10
N ALA A 90 -5.72 8.25 -5.34
CA ALA A 90 -6.78 9.20 -5.04
C ALA A 90 -7.33 9.83 -6.32
N TYR A 91 -6.43 10.28 -7.19
CA TYR A 91 -6.83 10.89 -8.44
C TYR A 91 -7.64 9.91 -9.29
N GLN A 92 -7.13 8.70 -9.47
CA GLN A 92 -7.79 7.72 -10.32
C GLN A 92 -9.11 7.21 -9.74
N LEU A 93 -9.17 7.04 -8.43
CA LEU A 93 -10.39 6.56 -7.80
C LEU A 93 -11.52 7.58 -7.92
N PHE A 94 -11.23 8.86 -7.68
CA PHE A 94 -12.24 9.88 -7.87
C PHE A 94 -12.70 9.98 -9.33
N ARG A 95 -11.79 9.71 -10.26
CA ARG A 95 -12.11 9.75 -11.68
C ARG A 95 -12.91 8.55 -12.13
N GLN A 96 -12.55 7.36 -11.66
CA GLN A 96 -13.14 6.11 -12.15
C GLN A 96 -14.32 5.61 -11.32
N CYS A 97 -14.49 6.14 -10.12
CA CYS A 97 -15.53 5.71 -9.20
C CYS A 97 -16.40 6.89 -8.78
N PRO A 98 -17.36 7.30 -9.62
CA PRO A 98 -18.22 8.45 -9.30
C PRO A 98 -18.99 8.28 -8.00
N GLU A 99 -19.21 7.04 -7.58
CA GLU A 99 -19.93 6.76 -6.33
C GLU A 99 -19.21 7.31 -5.11
N LEU A 100 -17.91 7.64 -5.21
CA LEU A 100 -17.18 8.22 -4.10
C LEU A 100 -17.62 9.63 -3.78
N GLN A 101 -18.30 10.30 -4.70
CA GLN A 101 -18.73 11.67 -4.47
C GLN A 101 -19.73 11.79 -3.34
N THR A 102 -20.43 10.73 -3.01
CA THR A 102 -21.36 10.76 -1.89
C THR A 102 -20.67 10.79 -0.54
N ASN A 103 -19.41 10.36 -0.49
CA ASN A 103 -18.64 10.29 0.74
C ASN A 103 -17.65 11.44 0.92
N TYR A 104 -17.33 12.14 -0.17
CA TYR A 104 -16.29 13.17 -0.17
C TYR A 104 -16.80 14.40 -0.90
N TRP A 105 -17.24 15.39 -0.16
CA TRP A 105 -17.83 16.60 -0.75
C TRP A 105 -16.78 17.69 -0.94
N LYS A 106 -17.11 18.65 -1.80
CA LYS A 106 -16.22 19.76 -2.08
C LYS A 106 -15.88 20.58 -0.84
N LYS A 107 -16.85 20.78 0.05
CA LYS A 107 -16.66 21.59 1.25
C LYS A 107 -15.61 21.01 2.19
N GLN A 108 -15.49 19.70 2.22
CA GLN A 108 -14.54 19.01 3.07
C GLN A 108 -13.21 18.76 2.39
N GLY A 109 -13.11 19.19 1.12
CA GLY A 109 -11.96 18.85 0.31
C GLY A 109 -12.06 17.42 -0.19
N ARG A 110 -11.52 17.20 -1.37
CA ARG A 110 -11.53 15.86 -1.95
C ARG A 110 -10.25 15.14 -1.62
N HIS A 111 -10.07 14.85 -0.34
CA HIS A 111 -8.92 14.07 0.11
C HIS A 111 -9.41 12.68 0.44
N LEU A 112 -9.07 11.73 -0.42
CA LEU A 112 -9.47 10.34 -0.20
C LEU A 112 -8.80 9.76 1.03
N TRP A 113 -7.50 10.04 1.18
CA TRP A 113 -6.68 9.43 2.23
C TRP A 113 -6.44 10.38 3.38
N SER A 114 -6.33 9.83 4.60
CA SER A 114 -5.82 10.59 5.73
C SER A 114 -4.42 11.11 5.41
N PRO A 115 -4.03 12.25 6.01
CA PRO A 115 -2.75 12.86 5.62
C PRO A 115 -1.51 12.09 6.06
N SER A 116 -1.63 11.19 7.01
CA SER A 116 -0.48 10.47 7.55
C SER A 116 -0.42 9.03 7.07
N TYR A 117 0.68 8.37 7.39
CA TYR A 117 0.84 6.95 7.17
C TYR A 117 1.84 6.40 8.19
N TYR A 118 1.79 5.09 8.41
CA TYR A 118 2.74 4.40 9.26
C TYR A 118 3.70 3.61 8.38
N VAL A 119 4.97 3.60 8.73
CA VAL A 119 5.95 2.79 8.03
C VAL A 119 6.88 2.12 9.03
N GLU A 120 7.18 0.87 8.76
CA GLU A 120 8.11 0.09 9.57
C GLU A 120 8.94 -0.77 8.61
N SER A 121 10.25 -0.80 8.84
CA SER A 121 11.10 -1.70 8.06
C SER A 121 11.00 -3.11 8.63
N ILE A 122 11.07 -4.11 7.75
CA ILE A 122 11.06 -5.51 8.15
C ILE A 122 12.24 -6.25 7.54
N GLY A 123 12.78 -7.20 8.31
CA GLY A 123 14.01 -7.86 7.92
C GLY A 123 13.87 -8.85 6.78
N ALA A 124 13.04 -9.87 6.95
CA ALA A 124 12.91 -10.93 5.95
C ALA A 124 11.48 -11.04 5.47
N VAL A 125 11.31 -11.13 4.16
CA VAL A 125 9.98 -11.30 3.57
C VAL A 125 9.98 -12.59 2.74
N ASN A 126 9.27 -13.58 3.24
CA ASN A 126 8.90 -14.75 2.47
C ASN A 126 7.42 -14.98 2.71
N GLN A 127 6.82 -15.88 1.95
CA GLN A 127 5.37 -16.02 1.96
C GLN A 127 4.81 -16.31 3.35
N GLN A 128 5.45 -17.22 4.09
CA GLN A 128 4.97 -17.57 5.42
C GLN A 128 5.14 -16.43 6.40
N ALA A 129 6.27 -15.75 6.38
CA ALA A 129 6.53 -14.63 7.27
C ALA A 129 5.55 -13.49 7.00
N VAL A 130 5.27 -13.23 5.72
CA VAL A 130 4.32 -12.20 5.33
C VAL A 130 2.94 -12.51 5.87
N ALA A 131 2.47 -13.73 5.66
CA ALA A 131 1.14 -14.12 6.11
C ALA A 131 1.01 -13.98 7.63
N LYS A 132 2.02 -14.46 8.35
CA LYS A 132 2.01 -14.38 9.82
C LYS A 132 2.04 -12.93 10.30
N TYR A 133 2.87 -12.11 9.68
CA TYR A 133 3.00 -10.72 10.07
C TYR A 133 1.67 -9.97 9.91
N ILE A 134 1.03 -10.14 8.77
CA ILE A 134 -0.23 -9.47 8.51
C ILE A 134 -1.31 -9.97 9.48
N ASP A 135 -1.36 -11.27 9.72
CA ASP A 135 -2.34 -11.83 10.65
C ASP A 135 -2.16 -11.26 12.06
N ASP A 136 -0.91 -11.15 12.51
CA ASP A 136 -0.63 -10.58 13.84
C ASP A 136 -1.05 -9.11 13.91
N GLN A 137 -0.85 -8.34 12.85
CA GLN A 137 -1.25 -6.95 12.82
C GLN A 137 -2.77 -6.82 12.84
N ARG A 138 -3.47 -7.68 12.13
CA ARG A 138 -4.93 -7.68 12.15
C ARG A 138 -5.48 -7.95 13.54
N LYS A 139 -4.87 -8.85 14.27
CA LYS A 139 -5.29 -9.13 15.64
C LYS A 139 -5.13 -7.92 16.54
N LYS A 140 -4.14 -7.09 16.29
CA LYS A 140 -3.92 -5.88 17.08
C LYS A 140 -4.94 -4.79 16.80
N GLU A 141 -5.63 -4.86 15.67
CA GLU A 141 -6.64 -3.88 15.31
C GLU A 141 -7.96 -4.08 16.04
N LYS A 142 -8.14 -5.22 16.70
CA LYS A 142 -9.41 -5.55 17.35
C LYS A 142 -9.55 -4.91 18.74
#